data_0ffe619fe7dee26d4ff9314a632e580d
#
_entry.id   0ffe619fe7dee26d4ff9314a632e580d
#
_cell.length_a   1.000
_cell.length_b   1.000
_cell.length_c   1.000
_cell.angle_alpha   90.00
_cell.angle_beta   90.00
_cell.angle_gamma   90.00
#
_symmetry.space_group_name_H-M   'P 1'
#
loop_
_entity.id
_entity.type
_entity.pdbx_description
1 polymer ?
#
loop_
_entity_poly.entity_id
_entity_poly.type
_entity_poly.pdbx_seq_one_letter_code
_entity_poly.pdbx_strand_id
1 'polypeptide(L)'
;MKRRSFINQNSFGLAGALISPKIFEYSKIIDTSRITQNTIPFVLSTWNVPESTQIAADALEKGVSALDASVLGVAYEEKNLKNNSVGNGGAPDRDGNVTLDACVMNHNGNCGAVMAVENIMHVAALAQDVMEKTPHVILAGEGAKKFAIEQGFTPEDLLTESSKKAWKEWLKKGDYHPEINVENHDTIGMLCIDKQGNLSGACTTSGLAYKMHGRVGDSPIIGSGLYIDNNVGGAVATGLGEEVIKTVGSFLIVELMRQGRSPQEACEEAINRILKKHEGKPDFQVGYLATNKKGDIGAYSVVSGFSYTHNKNKINQNTNSNSVY
;
A
#
# COMPACT_ATOMS: atom_id res chain seq x y z
N MET A 1 32.38 -4.60 34.75
CA MET A 1 32.29 -6.05 35.03
C MET A 1 32.26 -6.80 33.71
N LYS A 2 33.33 -7.53 33.41
CA LYS A 2 33.54 -8.32 32.18
C LYS A 2 32.81 -9.67 32.35
N ARG A 3 31.94 -10.06 31.43
CA ARG A 3 31.44 -11.44 31.36
C ARG A 3 32.30 -12.21 30.36
N ARG A 4 33.09 -13.13 30.92
CA ARG A 4 33.95 -14.10 30.23
C ARG A 4 33.17 -15.38 29.93
N SER A 5 33.31 -15.83 28.71
CA SER A 5 33.68 -17.17 28.21
C SER A 5 33.25 -18.38 29.05
N PHE A 6 32.41 -19.21 28.42
CA PHE A 6 32.30 -20.64 28.77
C PHE A 6 32.44 -21.46 27.49
N ILE A 7 33.64 -21.80 27.16
CA ILE A 7 33.99 -22.95 26.29
C ILE A 7 35.17 -23.60 26.93
N ASN A 8 35.03 -24.82 27.38
CA ASN A 8 36.10 -25.84 27.32
C ASN A 8 35.58 -27.26 27.49
N GLN A 9 35.85 -28.02 26.46
CA GLN A 9 36.31 -29.41 26.40
C GLN A 9 35.45 -30.52 27.04
N ASN A 10 34.96 -31.41 26.19
CA ASN A 10 35.32 -32.83 26.34
C ASN A 10 35.28 -33.52 24.97
N SER A 11 36.47 -33.95 24.58
CA SER A 11 36.73 -34.87 23.48
C SER A 11 36.35 -36.26 23.93
N PHE A 12 35.55 -37.00 23.16
CA PHE A 12 35.73 -38.45 22.95
C PHE A 12 35.05 -38.83 21.63
N GLY A 13 35.83 -39.45 20.77
CA GLY A 13 35.41 -39.86 19.45
C GLY A 13 34.57 -41.13 19.45
N LEU A 14 33.88 -41.37 18.38
CA LEU A 14 33.82 -42.61 17.58
C LEU A 14 32.96 -42.40 16.31
N ALA A 15 33.65 -42.68 15.23
CA ALA A 15 33.22 -43.35 14.00
C ALA A 15 31.81 -43.06 13.40
N GLY A 16 31.80 -42.42 12.24
CA GLY A 16 31.19 -43.03 11.08
C GLY A 16 29.73 -42.79 10.82
N ALA A 17 29.42 -41.70 10.09
CA ALA A 17 28.53 -41.75 8.93
C ALA A 17 28.63 -40.40 8.25
N LEU A 18 29.27 -40.33 7.11
CA LEU A 18 29.22 -39.21 6.19
C LEU A 18 27.80 -39.10 5.65
N ILE A 19 26.95 -38.33 6.33
CA ILE A 19 25.73 -37.76 5.73
C ILE A 19 26.15 -36.38 5.26
N SER A 20 26.51 -36.31 3.99
CA SER A 20 26.67 -35.06 3.27
C SER A 20 25.38 -34.27 3.40
N PRO A 21 25.35 -33.05 3.99
CA PRO A 21 24.20 -32.21 3.85
C PRO A 21 24.11 -31.84 2.38
N LYS A 22 23.07 -32.33 1.68
CA LYS A 22 22.66 -31.75 0.41
C LYS A 22 22.37 -30.28 0.73
N ILE A 23 23.35 -29.41 0.44
CA ILE A 23 23.14 -27.99 0.30
C ILE A 23 22.10 -27.88 -0.82
N PHE A 24 20.87 -27.53 -0.45
CA PHE A 24 19.89 -27.13 -1.41
C PHE A 24 20.47 -25.88 -2.10
N GLU A 25 20.98 -26.06 -3.29
CA GLU A 25 21.28 -24.97 -4.20
C GLU A 25 19.97 -24.22 -4.50
N TYR A 26 19.68 -23.21 -3.71
CA TYR A 26 18.69 -22.18 -4.00
C TYR A 26 19.30 -21.18 -4.97
N SER A 27 19.77 -21.63 -6.12
CA SER A 27 20.20 -20.78 -7.21
C SER A 27 19.51 -21.18 -8.51
N LYS A 28 18.18 -21.14 -8.53
CA LYS A 28 17.52 -20.65 -9.74
C LYS A 28 17.55 -19.13 -9.66
N ILE A 29 18.65 -18.56 -10.11
CA ILE A 29 18.72 -17.19 -10.57
C ILE A 29 17.57 -17.07 -11.57
N ILE A 30 16.49 -16.40 -11.18
CA ILE A 30 15.44 -16.01 -12.13
C ILE A 30 16.15 -15.11 -13.12
N ASP A 31 16.25 -15.58 -14.35
CA ASP A 31 16.81 -14.83 -15.48
C ASP A 31 15.97 -13.54 -15.66
N THR A 32 16.42 -12.46 -15.08
CA THR A 32 15.80 -11.12 -15.19
C THR A 32 15.97 -10.51 -16.58
N SER A 33 16.64 -11.19 -17.50
CA SER A 33 17.02 -10.66 -18.83
C SER A 33 15.88 -10.63 -19.87
N ARG A 34 14.65 -11.07 -19.51
CA ARG A 34 13.49 -10.99 -20.41
C ARG A 34 12.35 -10.15 -19.86
N ILE A 35 12.67 -8.94 -19.39
CA ILE A 35 11.66 -7.89 -19.35
C ILE A 35 11.42 -7.53 -20.82
N THR A 36 10.26 -7.88 -21.35
CA THR A 36 9.88 -7.45 -22.71
C THR A 36 9.87 -5.91 -22.68
N GLN A 37 10.80 -5.27 -23.37
CA GLN A 37 11.02 -3.81 -23.44
C GLN A 37 9.75 -3.01 -23.81
N ASN A 38 8.67 -3.69 -24.19
CA ASN A 38 7.41 -3.08 -24.65
C ASN A 38 6.40 -2.77 -23.53
N THR A 39 6.73 -2.98 -22.23
CA THR A 39 5.78 -2.77 -21.12
C THR A 39 6.25 -1.78 -20.08
N ILE A 40 7.42 -1.16 -20.26
CA ILE A 40 8.04 -0.21 -19.32
C ILE A 40 8.19 1.13 -20.03
N PRO A 41 7.86 2.26 -19.39
CA PRO A 41 7.37 2.41 -18.02
C PRO A 41 5.91 1.99 -17.85
N PHE A 42 5.52 1.69 -16.59
CA PHE A 42 4.21 1.17 -16.23
C PHE A 42 3.70 1.78 -14.92
N VAL A 43 2.43 2.16 -14.90
CA VAL A 43 1.72 2.66 -13.71
C VAL A 43 0.46 1.84 -13.47
N LEU A 44 0.19 1.50 -12.23
CA LEU A 44 -0.99 0.77 -11.80
C LEU A 44 -1.53 1.39 -10.51
N SER A 45 -2.81 1.73 -10.46
CA SER A 45 -3.43 2.32 -9.27
C SER A 45 -4.80 1.72 -8.99
N THR A 46 -5.15 1.59 -7.73
CA THR A 46 -6.53 1.30 -7.32
C THR A 46 -7.45 2.39 -7.84
N TRP A 47 -8.69 2.00 -8.15
CA TRP A 47 -9.79 2.86 -8.54
C TRP A 47 -9.66 3.58 -9.89
N ASN A 48 -10.66 4.38 -10.22
CA ASN A 48 -10.71 5.16 -11.45
C ASN A 48 -10.04 6.53 -11.25
N VAL A 49 -8.72 6.58 -11.40
CA VAL A 49 -7.89 7.76 -11.16
C VAL A 49 -6.98 8.08 -12.36
N PRO A 50 -7.58 8.38 -13.55
CA PRO A 50 -6.81 8.54 -14.79
C PRO A 50 -5.83 9.73 -14.75
N GLU A 51 -6.17 10.82 -14.06
CA GLU A 51 -5.29 11.98 -13.92
C GLU A 51 -4.04 11.62 -13.11
N SER A 52 -4.20 10.92 -12.00
CA SER A 52 -3.11 10.48 -11.12
C SER A 52 -2.16 9.52 -11.83
N THR A 53 -2.70 8.54 -12.55
CA THR A 53 -1.87 7.60 -13.32
C THR A 53 -1.20 8.26 -14.51
N GLN A 54 -1.82 9.28 -15.13
CA GLN A 54 -1.18 10.05 -16.20
C GLN A 54 -0.02 10.90 -15.67
N ILE A 55 -0.18 11.56 -14.52
CA ILE A 55 0.90 12.35 -13.87
C ILE A 55 2.10 11.44 -13.58
N ALA A 56 1.86 10.27 -12.99
CA ALA A 56 2.92 9.30 -12.70
C ALA A 56 3.60 8.81 -14.00
N ALA A 57 2.82 8.49 -15.03
CA ALA A 57 3.36 8.04 -16.32
C ALA A 57 4.21 9.11 -17.00
N ASP A 58 3.78 10.37 -17.01
CA ASP A 58 4.53 11.50 -17.56
C ASP A 58 5.84 11.72 -16.80
N ALA A 59 5.85 11.53 -15.48
CA ALA A 59 7.05 11.60 -14.66
C ALA A 59 8.04 10.48 -15.01
N LEU A 60 7.56 9.23 -15.14
CA LEU A 60 8.38 8.08 -15.56
C LEU A 60 8.97 8.28 -16.97
N GLU A 61 8.20 8.85 -17.91
CA GLU A 61 8.68 9.15 -19.25
C GLU A 61 9.82 10.19 -19.23
N LYS A 62 9.81 11.12 -18.30
CA LYS A 62 10.88 12.10 -18.06
C LYS A 62 12.10 11.51 -17.33
N GLY A 63 12.06 10.23 -16.94
CA GLY A 63 13.14 9.54 -16.23
C GLY A 63 13.11 9.72 -14.70
N VAL A 64 11.99 10.17 -14.14
CA VAL A 64 11.79 10.20 -12.70
C VAL A 64 11.73 8.77 -12.16
N SER A 65 12.19 8.53 -10.94
CA SER A 65 12.19 7.22 -10.30
C SER A 65 10.78 6.68 -10.10
N ALA A 66 10.63 5.34 -10.02
CA ALA A 66 9.34 4.71 -9.75
C ALA A 66 8.71 5.20 -8.43
N LEU A 67 9.55 5.45 -7.41
CA LEU A 67 9.07 5.98 -6.12
C LEU A 67 8.51 7.39 -6.27
N ASP A 68 9.30 8.32 -6.79
CA ASP A 68 8.88 9.72 -6.92
C ASP A 68 7.67 9.84 -7.84
N ALA A 69 7.60 9.04 -8.91
CA ALA A 69 6.45 9.00 -9.80
C ALA A 69 5.17 8.52 -9.07
N SER A 70 5.28 7.50 -8.22
CA SER A 70 4.13 7.02 -7.43
C SER A 70 3.65 8.07 -6.44
N VAL A 71 4.57 8.74 -5.75
CA VAL A 71 4.24 9.83 -4.80
C VAL A 71 3.62 11.02 -5.51
N LEU A 72 4.15 11.44 -6.67
CA LEU A 72 3.56 12.51 -7.49
C LEU A 72 2.14 12.16 -7.96
N GLY A 73 1.92 10.90 -8.35
CA GLY A 73 0.62 10.42 -8.79
C GLY A 73 -0.42 10.47 -7.67
N VAL A 74 -0.12 9.90 -6.50
CA VAL A 74 -1.08 9.90 -5.38
C VAL A 74 -1.27 11.29 -4.78
N ALA A 75 -0.27 12.19 -4.85
CA ALA A 75 -0.37 13.56 -4.39
C ALA A 75 -1.48 14.37 -5.12
N TYR A 76 -1.80 14.01 -6.35
CA TYR A 76 -2.94 14.60 -7.06
C TYR A 76 -4.26 14.28 -6.35
N GLU A 77 -4.47 13.03 -5.93
CA GLU A 77 -5.69 12.66 -5.20
C GLU A 77 -5.72 13.22 -3.78
N GLU A 78 -4.57 13.32 -3.10
CA GLU A 78 -4.48 13.99 -1.79
C GLU A 78 -4.93 15.46 -1.85
N LYS A 79 -4.78 16.12 -2.99
CA LYS A 79 -5.21 17.50 -3.24
C LYS A 79 -6.63 17.61 -3.83
N ASN A 80 -7.20 16.52 -4.34
CA ASN A 80 -8.44 16.52 -5.09
C ASN A 80 -9.65 16.64 -4.17
N LEU A 81 -10.23 17.83 -4.04
CA LEU A 81 -11.41 18.11 -3.20
C LEU A 81 -12.69 17.34 -3.59
N LYS A 82 -12.71 16.68 -4.75
CA LYS A 82 -13.81 15.80 -5.14
C LYS A 82 -13.69 14.42 -4.52
N ASN A 83 -12.51 14.09 -4.02
CA ASN A 83 -12.23 12.82 -3.33
C ASN A 83 -12.37 13.05 -1.83
N ASN A 84 -13.37 12.42 -1.20
CA ASN A 84 -13.65 12.56 0.24
C ASN A 84 -13.08 11.41 1.08
N SER A 85 -12.21 10.60 0.51
CA SER A 85 -11.60 9.43 1.17
C SER A 85 -10.07 9.48 1.26
N VAL A 86 -9.45 10.50 0.63
CA VAL A 86 -8.01 10.70 0.59
C VAL A 86 -7.68 12.18 0.75
N GLY A 87 -6.72 12.51 1.61
CA GLY A 87 -6.13 13.85 1.67
C GLY A 87 -7.11 14.96 2.07
N ASN A 88 -7.03 16.09 1.34
CA ASN A 88 -7.81 17.29 1.61
C ASN A 88 -9.30 17.07 1.29
N GLY A 89 -10.15 17.29 2.26
CA GLY A 89 -11.59 17.01 2.14
C GLY A 89 -11.98 15.59 2.50
N GLY A 90 -11.05 14.77 2.95
CA GLY A 90 -11.32 13.44 3.50
C GLY A 90 -12.37 13.49 4.61
N ALA A 91 -13.14 12.41 4.74
CA ALA A 91 -14.12 12.31 5.82
C ALA A 91 -13.41 12.37 7.18
N PRO A 92 -13.89 13.18 8.14
CA PRO A 92 -13.28 13.27 9.45
C PRO A 92 -13.56 12.02 10.28
N ASP A 93 -12.85 11.89 11.38
CA ASP A 93 -13.19 10.98 12.45
C ASP A 93 -14.49 11.41 13.17
N ARG A 94 -14.96 10.62 14.13
CA ARG A 94 -16.20 10.93 14.87
C ARG A 94 -16.16 12.25 15.65
N ASP A 95 -14.94 12.71 15.98
CA ASP A 95 -14.71 13.93 16.77
C ASP A 95 -14.52 15.17 15.86
N GLY A 96 -14.55 14.97 14.53
CA GLY A 96 -14.49 16.04 13.54
C GLY A 96 -13.09 16.35 13.00
N ASN A 97 -12.08 15.52 13.28
CA ASN A 97 -10.71 15.72 12.83
C ASN A 97 -10.41 14.88 11.59
N VAL A 98 -9.81 15.49 10.56
CA VAL A 98 -9.29 14.75 9.40
C VAL A 98 -7.89 14.26 9.73
N THR A 99 -7.74 12.93 9.86
CA THR A 99 -6.46 12.27 10.09
C THR A 99 -6.08 11.44 8.88
N LEU A 100 -4.84 11.58 8.43
CA LEU A 100 -4.31 10.96 7.22
C LEU A 100 -3.24 9.91 7.55
N ASP A 101 -3.21 8.87 6.72
CA ASP A 101 -2.27 7.76 6.81
C ASP A 101 -1.63 7.51 5.45
N ALA A 102 -0.32 7.21 5.40
CA ALA A 102 0.35 6.82 4.17
C ALA A 102 1.56 5.94 4.42
N CYS A 103 1.92 5.15 3.40
CA CYS A 103 3.23 4.52 3.33
C CYS A 103 3.79 4.54 1.91
N VAL A 104 5.10 4.42 1.84
CA VAL A 104 5.85 4.23 0.60
C VAL A 104 6.84 3.08 0.75
N MET A 105 7.15 2.42 -0.36
CA MET A 105 8.20 1.40 -0.39
C MET A 105 8.92 1.43 -1.73
N ASN A 106 10.26 1.45 -1.70
CA ASN A 106 11.09 1.53 -2.89
C ASN A 106 11.64 0.15 -3.32
N HIS A 107 12.24 0.13 -4.50
CA HIS A 107 12.82 -1.07 -5.12
C HIS A 107 13.97 -1.72 -4.32
N ASN A 108 14.60 -0.99 -3.38
CA ASN A 108 15.66 -1.52 -2.51
C ASN A 108 15.09 -2.15 -1.21
N GLY A 109 13.76 -2.15 -1.04
CA GLY A 109 13.11 -2.62 0.17
C GLY A 109 13.07 -1.60 1.31
N ASN A 110 13.57 -0.37 1.10
CA ASN A 110 13.39 0.70 2.07
C ASN A 110 11.94 1.18 2.05
N CYS A 111 11.42 1.55 3.22
CA CYS A 111 10.05 2.00 3.36
C CYS A 111 9.93 3.10 4.42
N GLY A 112 8.87 3.88 4.28
CA GLY A 112 8.49 4.89 5.25
C GLY A 112 6.98 4.97 5.39
N ALA A 113 6.49 5.35 6.57
CA ALA A 113 5.07 5.47 6.83
C ALA A 113 4.77 6.59 7.82
N VAL A 114 3.58 7.15 7.68
CA VAL A 114 3.02 8.09 8.66
C VAL A 114 1.60 7.70 9.00
N MET A 115 1.22 7.88 10.27
CA MET A 115 -0.06 7.43 10.81
C MET A 115 -0.74 8.54 11.61
N ALA A 116 -2.06 8.66 11.44
CA ALA A 116 -2.91 9.60 12.18
C ALA A 116 -2.36 11.04 12.16
N VAL A 117 -1.95 11.51 10.98
CA VAL A 117 -1.38 12.85 10.80
C VAL A 117 -2.49 13.85 10.54
N GLU A 118 -2.51 14.94 11.29
CA GLU A 118 -3.45 16.05 11.10
C GLU A 118 -2.80 17.25 10.43
N ASN A 119 -3.58 17.98 9.65
CA ASN A 119 -3.21 19.26 9.04
C ASN A 119 -2.04 19.22 8.03
N ILE A 120 -1.62 18.06 7.58
CA ILE A 120 -0.63 17.91 6.51
C ILE A 120 -1.27 17.15 5.35
N MET A 121 -1.44 17.82 4.20
CA MET A 121 -2.16 17.27 3.04
C MET A 121 -1.38 16.15 2.36
N HIS A 122 -0.08 16.36 2.07
CA HIS A 122 0.73 15.42 1.29
C HIS A 122 1.46 14.40 2.16
N VAL A 123 0.70 13.47 2.74
CA VAL A 123 1.25 12.48 3.68
C VAL A 123 2.05 11.36 3.00
N ALA A 124 1.83 11.09 1.71
CA ALA A 124 2.69 10.16 0.96
C ALA A 124 4.10 10.73 0.77
N ALA A 125 4.22 12.02 0.47
CA ALA A 125 5.51 12.71 0.41
C ALA A 125 6.18 12.78 1.80
N LEU A 126 5.40 12.99 2.85
CA LEU A 126 5.91 12.94 4.23
C LEU A 126 6.41 11.54 4.61
N ALA A 127 5.73 10.48 4.19
CA ALA A 127 6.18 9.10 4.39
C ALA A 127 7.50 8.83 3.65
N GLN A 128 7.68 9.38 2.44
CA GLN A 128 8.96 9.34 1.73
C GLN A 128 10.06 10.08 2.49
N ASP A 129 9.78 11.27 3.02
CA ASP A 129 10.74 12.03 3.85
C ASP A 129 11.13 11.27 5.13
N VAL A 130 10.22 10.55 5.77
CA VAL A 130 10.55 9.67 6.90
C VAL A 130 11.55 8.61 6.48
N MET A 131 11.33 7.94 5.35
CA MET A 131 12.23 6.91 4.81
C MET A 131 13.62 7.47 4.46
N GLU A 132 13.69 8.64 3.82
CA GLU A 132 14.92 9.16 3.24
C GLU A 132 15.77 9.99 4.22
N LYS A 133 15.12 10.67 5.18
CA LYS A 133 15.76 11.67 6.04
C LYS A 133 15.88 11.23 7.50
N THR A 134 15.36 10.05 7.86
CA THR A 134 15.41 9.55 9.23
C THR A 134 15.88 8.10 9.28
N PRO A 135 16.41 7.60 10.42
CA PRO A 135 16.66 6.18 10.62
C PRO A 135 15.40 5.36 10.94
N HIS A 136 14.24 5.99 10.95
CA HIS A 136 12.98 5.38 11.34
C HIS A 136 12.15 4.98 10.13
N VAL A 137 11.27 3.99 10.33
CA VAL A 137 10.31 3.58 9.29
C VAL A 137 8.96 4.27 9.48
N ILE A 138 8.53 4.53 10.72
CA ILE A 138 7.18 5.02 11.01
C ILE A 138 7.24 6.19 11.99
N LEU A 139 6.53 7.27 11.65
CA LEU A 139 6.17 8.34 12.57
C LEU A 139 4.64 8.47 12.67
N ALA A 140 4.13 8.91 13.83
CA ALA A 140 2.69 9.01 14.06
C ALA A 140 2.26 10.32 14.73
N GLY A 141 1.03 10.75 14.48
CA GLY A 141 0.34 11.86 15.15
C GLY A 141 1.15 13.16 15.19
N GLU A 142 1.17 13.82 16.33
CA GLU A 142 1.88 15.09 16.51
C GLU A 142 3.40 15.00 16.25
N GLY A 143 4.01 13.84 16.49
CA GLY A 143 5.43 13.61 16.15
C GLY A 143 5.68 13.68 14.66
N ALA A 144 4.83 13.05 13.86
CA ALA A 144 4.89 13.10 12.40
C ALA A 144 4.61 14.51 11.88
N LYS A 145 3.61 15.21 12.43
CA LYS A 145 3.29 16.60 12.09
C LYS A 145 4.44 17.56 12.41
N LYS A 146 5.07 17.42 13.56
CA LYS A 146 6.24 18.22 13.91
C LYS A 146 7.38 18.01 12.92
N PHE A 147 7.69 16.76 12.58
CA PHE A 147 8.68 16.43 11.57
C PHE A 147 8.31 17.03 10.20
N ALA A 148 7.03 16.97 9.79
CA ALA A 148 6.56 17.57 8.55
C ALA A 148 6.87 19.08 8.50
N ILE A 149 6.57 19.82 9.57
CA ILE A 149 6.85 21.26 9.66
C ILE A 149 8.36 21.53 9.56
N GLU A 150 9.19 20.72 10.22
CA GLU A 150 10.65 20.79 10.13
C GLU A 150 11.17 20.52 8.72
N GLN A 151 10.46 19.71 7.90
CA GLN A 151 10.76 19.45 6.49
C GLN A 151 10.16 20.49 5.54
N GLY A 152 9.44 21.50 6.03
CA GLY A 152 8.89 22.59 5.21
C GLY A 152 7.45 22.36 4.72
N PHE A 153 6.74 21.32 5.21
CA PHE A 153 5.32 21.17 4.93
C PHE A 153 4.53 22.25 5.65
N THR A 154 3.54 22.83 4.97
CA THR A 154 2.68 23.86 5.55
C THR A 154 1.43 23.22 6.14
N PRO A 155 1.14 23.42 7.43
CA PRO A 155 -0.11 22.96 8.02
C PRO A 155 -1.31 23.73 7.46
N GLU A 156 -2.40 22.99 7.19
CA GLU A 156 -3.67 23.54 6.71
C GLU A 156 -4.86 22.79 7.29
N ASP A 157 -6.04 23.43 7.30
CA ASP A 157 -7.28 22.74 7.70
C ASP A 157 -7.77 21.88 6.52
N LEU A 158 -7.85 20.57 6.77
CA LEU A 158 -8.24 19.58 5.76
C LEU A 158 -9.75 19.30 5.77
N LEU A 159 -10.50 19.83 6.75
CA LEU A 159 -11.94 19.65 6.88
C LEU A 159 -12.69 20.66 6.01
N THR A 160 -13.10 20.23 4.83
CA THR A 160 -13.92 21.06 3.93
C THR A 160 -15.34 21.28 4.47
N GLU A 161 -16.03 22.33 4.01
CA GLU A 161 -17.42 22.59 4.39
C GLU A 161 -18.37 21.44 3.97
N SER A 162 -18.08 20.74 2.88
CA SER A 162 -18.85 19.56 2.44
C SER A 162 -18.68 18.40 3.41
N SER A 163 -17.45 18.04 3.78
CA SER A 163 -17.15 16.96 4.73
C SER A 163 -17.67 17.28 6.12
N LYS A 164 -17.56 18.54 6.54
CA LYS A 164 -18.11 19.03 7.82
C LYS A 164 -19.65 18.94 7.86
N LYS A 165 -20.32 19.26 6.77
CA LYS A 165 -21.78 19.11 6.66
C LYS A 165 -22.18 17.64 6.75
N ALA A 166 -21.52 16.76 6.00
CA ALA A 166 -21.79 15.33 6.02
C ALA A 166 -21.57 14.73 7.42
N TRP A 167 -20.48 15.10 8.10
CA TRP A 167 -20.19 14.70 9.49
C TRP A 167 -21.29 15.15 10.46
N LYS A 168 -21.76 16.41 10.37
CA LYS A 168 -22.86 16.92 11.23
C LYS A 168 -24.17 16.17 10.99
N GLU A 169 -24.48 15.77 9.75
CA GLU A 169 -25.67 14.97 9.48
C GLU A 169 -25.52 13.54 10.01
N TRP A 170 -24.34 12.94 9.92
CA TRP A 170 -24.04 11.66 10.53
C TRP A 170 -24.23 11.68 12.06
N LEU A 171 -23.74 12.71 12.75
CA LEU A 171 -23.92 12.88 14.20
C LEU A 171 -25.39 12.88 14.65
N LYS A 172 -26.31 13.34 13.81
CA LYS A 172 -27.75 13.36 14.12
C LYS A 172 -28.37 11.95 14.12
N LYS A 173 -27.78 10.98 13.40
CA LYS A 173 -28.29 9.61 13.32
C LYS A 173 -28.13 8.83 14.63
N GLY A 174 -27.24 9.24 15.52
CA GLY A 174 -27.11 8.74 16.90
C GLY A 174 -26.52 7.34 17.05
N ASP A 175 -26.28 6.61 15.95
CA ASP A 175 -25.67 5.28 15.94
C ASP A 175 -24.23 5.37 15.46
N TYR A 176 -23.30 4.87 16.28
CA TYR A 176 -21.90 4.78 15.90
C TYR A 176 -21.66 3.50 15.08
N HIS A 177 -21.81 3.60 13.77
CA HIS A 177 -21.27 2.62 12.84
C HIS A 177 -20.31 3.35 11.88
N PRO A 178 -19.02 2.96 11.82
CA PRO A 178 -18.13 3.47 10.78
C PRO A 178 -18.73 3.08 9.42
N GLU A 179 -18.94 4.08 8.56
CA GLU A 179 -19.49 3.80 7.22
C GLU A 179 -18.35 3.29 6.33
N ILE A 180 -18.49 2.04 5.87
CA ILE A 180 -17.63 1.49 4.81
C ILE A 180 -18.15 2.06 3.50
N ASN A 181 -17.39 2.95 2.92
CA ASN A 181 -17.77 3.61 1.69
C ASN A 181 -17.42 2.73 0.48
N VAL A 182 -18.35 1.86 0.10
CA VAL A 182 -18.21 1.00 -1.10
C VAL A 182 -18.22 1.82 -2.39
N GLU A 183 -18.82 3.02 -2.37
CA GLU A 183 -19.02 3.84 -3.58
C GLU A 183 -17.98 4.95 -3.76
N ASN A 184 -17.28 5.37 -2.71
CA ASN A 184 -16.28 6.44 -2.74
C ASN A 184 -14.95 5.91 -2.22
N HIS A 185 -14.11 5.48 -3.09
CA HIS A 185 -12.67 5.17 -3.07
C HIS A 185 -11.94 5.43 -1.74
N ASP A 186 -11.87 4.44 -0.85
CA ASP A 186 -11.34 4.62 0.52
C ASP A 186 -9.81 4.76 0.61
N THR A 187 -9.07 4.37 -0.42
CA THR A 187 -7.60 4.32 -0.38
C THR A 187 -7.03 4.35 -1.79
N ILE A 188 -6.04 5.20 -2.04
CA ILE A 188 -5.26 5.16 -3.27
C ILE A 188 -3.96 4.43 -3.03
N GLY A 189 -3.81 3.27 -3.68
CA GLY A 189 -2.57 2.54 -3.78
C GLY A 189 -2.03 2.62 -5.20
N MET A 190 -0.77 2.99 -5.38
CA MET A 190 -0.12 3.13 -6.69
C MET A 190 1.18 2.35 -6.75
N LEU A 191 1.37 1.59 -7.82
CA LEU A 191 2.57 0.85 -8.16
C LEU A 191 3.15 1.40 -9.46
N CYS A 192 4.44 1.71 -9.49
CA CYS A 192 5.14 2.22 -10.66
C CYS A 192 6.34 1.35 -11.00
N ILE A 193 6.57 1.08 -12.29
CA ILE A 193 7.80 0.49 -12.81
C ILE A 193 8.48 1.52 -13.71
N ASP A 194 9.71 1.91 -13.38
CA ASP A 194 10.48 2.89 -14.15
C ASP A 194 11.18 2.29 -15.38
N LYS A 195 11.86 3.14 -16.16
CA LYS A 195 12.60 2.73 -17.37
C LYS A 195 13.73 1.74 -17.10
N GLN A 196 14.22 1.68 -15.86
CA GLN A 196 15.24 0.73 -15.41
C GLN A 196 14.62 -0.61 -14.97
N GLY A 197 13.30 -0.69 -14.94
CA GLY A 197 12.55 -1.84 -14.44
C GLY A 197 12.46 -1.91 -12.92
N ASN A 198 12.76 -0.84 -12.20
CA ASN A 198 12.58 -0.80 -10.75
C ASN A 198 11.12 -0.57 -10.39
N LEU A 199 10.64 -1.35 -9.44
CA LEU A 199 9.28 -1.25 -8.91
C LEU A 199 9.28 -0.54 -7.56
N SER A 200 8.42 0.44 -7.42
CA SER A 200 8.15 1.15 -6.16
C SER A 200 6.67 1.49 -6.07
N GLY A 201 6.21 1.92 -4.90
CA GLY A 201 4.80 2.29 -4.72
C GLY A 201 4.54 3.18 -3.52
N ALA A 202 3.33 3.72 -3.51
CA ALA A 202 2.76 4.55 -2.45
C ALA A 202 1.32 4.13 -2.16
N CYS A 203 0.90 4.29 -0.90
CA CYS A 203 -0.47 4.06 -0.45
C CYS A 203 -0.86 5.21 0.48
N THR A 204 -2.04 5.81 0.28
CA THR A 204 -2.51 6.98 1.06
C THR A 204 -4.01 6.97 1.24
N THR A 205 -4.49 7.47 2.38
CA THR A 205 -5.91 7.48 2.75
C THR A 205 -6.22 8.47 3.87
N SER A 206 -7.49 8.89 3.97
CA SER A 206 -8.05 9.49 5.20
C SER A 206 -8.69 8.45 6.14
N GLY A 207 -8.65 7.17 5.78
CA GLY A 207 -9.26 6.07 6.54
C GLY A 207 -10.78 6.02 6.43
N LEU A 208 -11.43 5.23 7.28
CA LEU A 208 -12.88 5.11 7.32
C LEU A 208 -13.54 6.41 7.75
N ALA A 209 -14.65 6.77 7.11
CA ALA A 209 -15.47 7.89 7.52
C ALA A 209 -15.97 7.69 8.97
N TYR A 210 -15.87 8.74 9.77
CA TYR A 210 -16.35 8.79 11.16
C TYR A 210 -15.72 7.74 12.08
N LYS A 211 -14.52 7.28 11.74
CA LYS A 211 -13.72 6.35 12.55
C LYS A 211 -13.51 6.87 13.97
N MET A 212 -13.17 6.01 14.90
CA MET A 212 -12.70 6.44 16.22
C MET A 212 -11.44 7.27 16.07
N HIS A 213 -11.31 8.33 16.86
CA HIS A 213 -10.07 9.12 16.89
C HIS A 213 -8.87 8.21 17.21
N GLY A 214 -7.81 8.32 16.39
CA GLY A 214 -6.63 7.45 16.48
C GLY A 214 -6.76 6.09 15.80
N ARG A 215 -7.90 5.76 15.17
CA ARG A 215 -7.98 4.53 14.36
C ARG A 215 -7.10 4.67 13.12
N VAL A 216 -6.27 3.68 12.89
CA VAL A 216 -5.43 3.50 11.70
C VAL A 216 -5.83 2.20 11.00
N GLY A 217 -5.98 2.26 9.68
CA GLY A 217 -6.23 1.10 8.82
C GLY A 217 -4.94 0.44 8.31
N ASP A 218 -5.07 -0.29 7.21
CA ASP A 218 -3.98 -1.01 6.56
C ASP A 218 -3.01 -0.11 5.79
N SER A 219 -3.49 1.03 5.28
CA SER A 219 -2.78 1.85 4.29
C SER A 219 -1.36 2.29 4.70
N PRO A 220 -1.05 2.62 5.98
CA PRO A 220 0.31 2.96 6.37
C PRO A 220 1.14 1.74 6.82
N ILE A 221 0.57 0.53 6.81
CA ILE A 221 1.22 -0.68 7.31
C ILE A 221 1.85 -1.45 6.16
N ILE A 222 3.18 -1.42 6.09
CA ILE A 222 3.96 -2.20 5.12
C ILE A 222 3.66 -3.70 5.29
N GLY A 223 3.33 -4.35 4.19
CA GLY A 223 2.86 -5.74 4.15
C GLY A 223 1.35 -5.87 4.12
N SER A 224 0.62 -4.87 4.62
CA SER A 224 -0.86 -4.83 4.60
C SER A 224 -1.38 -3.97 3.45
N GLY A 225 -1.29 -2.64 3.53
CA GLY A 225 -1.75 -1.73 2.49
C GLY A 225 -0.86 -1.70 1.25
N LEU A 226 0.45 -1.91 1.42
CA LEU A 226 1.44 -1.93 0.35
C LEU A 226 2.56 -2.91 0.67
N TYR A 227 3.04 -3.65 -0.33
CA TYR A 227 4.29 -4.38 -0.25
C TYR A 227 4.98 -4.49 -1.60
N ILE A 228 6.31 -4.29 -1.60
CA ILE A 228 7.16 -4.33 -2.80
C ILE A 228 8.31 -5.31 -2.59
N ASP A 229 8.56 -6.18 -3.57
CA ASP A 229 9.81 -6.87 -3.76
C ASP A 229 10.24 -6.73 -5.22
N ASN A 230 11.35 -6.02 -5.44
CA ASN A 230 11.81 -5.70 -6.79
C ASN A 230 12.20 -6.93 -7.63
N ASN A 231 12.38 -8.10 -7.02
CA ASN A 231 12.65 -9.34 -7.74
C ASN A 231 11.37 -10.12 -8.12
N VAL A 232 10.23 -9.75 -7.55
CA VAL A 232 8.97 -10.48 -7.69
C VAL A 232 7.88 -9.60 -8.29
N GLY A 233 7.53 -8.53 -7.59
CA GLY A 233 6.41 -7.67 -7.92
C GLY A 233 5.97 -6.82 -6.74
N GLY A 234 4.78 -6.25 -6.83
CA GLY A 234 4.19 -5.46 -5.76
C GLY A 234 2.69 -5.67 -5.67
N ALA A 235 2.14 -5.34 -4.51
CA ALA A 235 0.71 -5.39 -4.25
C ALA A 235 0.27 -4.23 -3.37
N VAL A 236 -0.96 -3.78 -3.58
CA VAL A 236 -1.66 -2.77 -2.77
C VAL A 236 -3.06 -3.26 -2.42
N ALA A 237 -3.58 -2.77 -1.30
CA ALA A 237 -4.91 -3.09 -0.81
C ALA A 237 -5.78 -1.85 -0.69
N THR A 238 -7.10 -2.06 -0.65
CA THR A 238 -8.12 -1.04 -0.37
C THR A 238 -9.33 -1.68 0.30
N GLY A 239 -10.15 -0.87 0.98
CA GLY A 239 -11.37 -1.30 1.65
C GLY A 239 -11.21 -1.42 3.17
N LEU A 240 -11.83 -2.44 3.79
CA LEU A 240 -11.82 -2.60 5.25
C LEU A 240 -10.43 -3.00 5.75
N GLY A 241 -9.68 -2.01 6.25
CA GLY A 241 -8.29 -2.16 6.67
C GLY A 241 -8.07 -3.21 7.75
N GLU A 242 -9.03 -3.39 8.64
CA GLU A 242 -8.99 -4.41 9.70
C GLU A 242 -8.85 -5.82 9.14
N GLU A 243 -9.56 -6.15 8.05
CA GLU A 243 -9.46 -7.47 7.41
C GLU A 243 -8.17 -7.65 6.63
N VAL A 244 -7.68 -6.57 6.02
CA VAL A 244 -6.38 -6.56 5.33
C VAL A 244 -5.23 -6.79 6.31
N ILE A 245 -5.23 -6.07 7.45
CA ILE A 245 -4.20 -6.20 8.50
C ILE A 245 -4.14 -7.61 9.06
N LYS A 246 -5.30 -8.23 9.36
CA LYS A 246 -5.38 -9.60 9.92
C LYS A 246 -4.76 -10.67 9.03
N THR A 247 -4.61 -10.40 7.74
CA THR A 247 -4.06 -11.35 6.76
C THR A 247 -2.69 -10.94 6.21
N VAL A 248 -2.23 -9.70 6.48
CA VAL A 248 -1.00 -9.12 5.90
C VAL A 248 -1.00 -9.29 4.38
N GLY A 249 -2.12 -8.86 3.75
CA GLY A 249 -2.52 -9.36 2.44
C GLY A 249 -1.59 -8.96 1.30
N SER A 250 -1.02 -7.76 1.28
CA SER A 250 -0.11 -7.34 0.22
C SER A 250 1.22 -8.13 0.26
N PHE A 251 1.76 -8.39 1.46
CA PHE A 251 2.93 -9.28 1.62
C PHE A 251 2.60 -10.70 1.15
N LEU A 252 1.46 -11.24 1.59
CA LEU A 252 1.01 -12.57 1.18
C LEU A 252 0.95 -12.71 -0.35
N ILE A 253 0.40 -11.72 -1.06
CA ILE A 253 0.27 -11.74 -2.52
C ILE A 253 1.66 -11.80 -3.17
N VAL A 254 2.60 -10.97 -2.72
CA VAL A 254 3.97 -10.98 -3.24
C VAL A 254 4.66 -12.32 -2.97
N GLU A 255 4.47 -12.93 -1.80
CA GLU A 255 5.02 -14.25 -1.49
C GLU A 255 4.37 -15.38 -2.32
N LEU A 256 3.08 -15.30 -2.62
CA LEU A 256 2.42 -16.23 -3.54
C LEU A 256 2.97 -16.09 -4.96
N MET A 257 3.22 -14.85 -5.43
CA MET A 257 3.88 -14.60 -6.71
C MET A 257 5.33 -15.14 -6.72
N ARG A 258 6.07 -15.02 -5.61
CA ARG A 258 7.41 -15.62 -5.45
C ARG A 258 7.39 -17.14 -5.59
N GLN A 259 6.32 -17.78 -5.14
CA GLN A 259 6.09 -19.21 -5.26
C GLN A 259 5.58 -19.64 -6.66
N GLY A 260 5.48 -18.69 -7.62
CA GLY A 260 5.16 -18.97 -9.01
C GLY A 260 3.68 -18.77 -9.39
N ARG A 261 2.82 -18.26 -8.49
CA ARG A 261 1.45 -17.90 -8.87
C ARG A 261 1.46 -16.62 -9.71
N SER A 262 0.49 -16.50 -10.61
CA SER A 262 0.22 -15.24 -11.29
C SER A 262 -0.30 -14.19 -10.30
N PRO A 263 -0.19 -12.87 -10.63
CA PRO A 263 -0.79 -11.82 -9.79
C PRO A 263 -2.28 -12.02 -9.53
N GLN A 264 -3.02 -12.51 -10.53
CA GLN A 264 -4.46 -12.78 -10.42
C GLN A 264 -4.75 -13.89 -9.39
N GLU A 265 -4.11 -15.06 -9.52
CA GLU A 265 -4.26 -16.17 -8.58
C GLU A 265 -3.83 -15.80 -7.16
N ALA A 266 -2.83 -14.92 -7.02
CA ALA A 266 -2.38 -14.44 -5.72
C ALA A 266 -3.41 -13.51 -5.05
N CYS A 267 -4.04 -12.60 -5.80
CA CYS A 267 -5.13 -11.75 -5.31
C CYS A 267 -6.36 -12.59 -4.91
N GLU A 268 -6.75 -13.56 -5.73
CA GLU A 268 -7.87 -14.49 -5.45
C GLU A 268 -7.64 -15.27 -4.14
N GLU A 269 -6.44 -15.82 -3.95
CA GLU A 269 -6.11 -16.54 -2.71
C GLU A 269 -6.11 -15.62 -1.49
N ALA A 270 -5.63 -14.38 -1.61
CA ALA A 270 -5.65 -13.42 -0.52
C ALA A 270 -7.09 -13.08 -0.07
N ILE A 271 -7.99 -12.84 -1.01
CA ILE A 271 -9.43 -12.65 -0.75
C ILE A 271 -10.04 -13.90 -0.12
N ASN A 272 -9.76 -15.08 -0.66
CA ASN A 272 -10.25 -16.35 -0.13
C ASN A 272 -9.81 -16.58 1.33
N ARG A 273 -8.61 -16.15 1.73
CA ARG A 273 -8.15 -16.25 3.13
C ARG A 273 -8.91 -15.34 4.07
N ILE A 274 -9.33 -14.16 3.61
CA ILE A 274 -10.23 -13.30 4.38
C ILE A 274 -11.57 -14.01 4.55
N LEU A 275 -12.18 -14.45 3.45
CA LEU A 275 -13.53 -15.04 3.46
C LEU A 275 -13.64 -16.32 4.27
N LYS A 276 -12.60 -17.13 4.35
CA LYS A 276 -12.57 -18.32 5.21
C LYS A 276 -12.80 -18.05 6.71
N LYS A 277 -12.68 -16.80 7.15
CA LYS A 277 -12.93 -16.38 8.54
C LYS A 277 -14.33 -15.85 8.77
N HIS A 278 -15.14 -15.75 7.71
CA HIS A 278 -16.49 -15.20 7.74
C HIS A 278 -17.50 -16.22 7.23
N GLU A 279 -18.68 -16.25 7.84
CA GLU A 279 -19.81 -17.07 7.38
C GLU A 279 -20.70 -16.24 6.45
N GLY A 280 -21.04 -16.81 5.29
CA GLY A 280 -21.92 -16.16 4.31
C GLY A 280 -21.28 -15.02 3.53
N LYS A 281 -22.11 -14.15 2.95
CA LYS A 281 -21.66 -12.95 2.25
C LYS A 281 -21.34 -11.86 3.27
N PRO A 282 -20.09 -11.36 3.32
CA PRO A 282 -19.75 -10.27 4.23
C PRO A 282 -20.37 -8.95 3.79
N ASP A 283 -20.52 -8.05 4.75
CA ASP A 283 -21.05 -6.68 4.59
C ASP A 283 -19.95 -5.62 4.38
N PHE A 284 -18.76 -6.07 3.99
CA PHE A 284 -17.59 -5.20 3.76
C PHE A 284 -16.97 -5.42 2.38
N GLN A 285 -16.20 -4.43 1.93
CA GLN A 285 -15.35 -4.52 0.76
C GLN A 285 -13.87 -4.66 1.16
N VAL A 286 -13.15 -5.52 0.45
CA VAL A 286 -11.69 -5.53 0.36
C VAL A 286 -11.33 -5.82 -1.08
N GLY A 287 -10.42 -5.02 -1.64
CA GLY A 287 -9.85 -5.22 -2.97
C GLY A 287 -8.33 -5.28 -2.91
N TYR A 288 -7.74 -6.20 -3.68
CA TYR A 288 -6.30 -6.26 -3.90
C TYR A 288 -5.97 -6.02 -5.35
N LEU A 289 -4.85 -5.33 -5.56
CA LEU A 289 -4.29 -5.04 -6.87
C LEU A 289 -2.80 -5.36 -6.84
N ALA A 290 -2.32 -6.11 -7.82
CA ALA A 290 -0.94 -6.55 -7.86
C ALA A 290 -0.36 -6.53 -9.27
N THR A 291 0.96 -6.42 -9.36
CA THR A 291 1.71 -6.60 -10.60
C THR A 291 3.00 -7.35 -10.35
N ASN A 292 3.42 -8.16 -11.31
CA ASN A 292 4.76 -8.75 -11.32
C ASN A 292 5.74 -7.88 -12.13
N LYS A 293 6.99 -8.30 -12.20
CA LYS A 293 8.05 -7.59 -12.95
C LYS A 293 7.83 -7.56 -14.48
N LYS A 294 6.92 -8.36 -15.02
CA LYS A 294 6.55 -8.38 -16.44
C LYS A 294 5.42 -7.41 -16.76
N GLY A 295 4.83 -6.76 -15.74
CA GLY A 295 3.67 -5.91 -15.88
C GLY A 295 2.38 -6.70 -16.14
N ASP A 296 2.33 -7.99 -15.72
CA ASP A 296 1.06 -8.72 -15.61
C ASP A 296 0.29 -8.20 -14.43
N ILE A 297 -1.01 -8.01 -14.57
CA ILE A 297 -1.88 -7.42 -13.55
C ILE A 297 -2.76 -8.52 -12.94
N GLY A 298 -2.97 -8.44 -11.63
CA GLY A 298 -3.99 -9.17 -10.89
C GLY A 298 -4.84 -8.22 -10.06
N ALA A 299 -6.16 -8.37 -10.12
CA ALA A 299 -7.10 -7.60 -9.33
C ALA A 299 -8.28 -8.48 -8.90
N TYR A 300 -8.62 -8.47 -7.62
CA TYR A 300 -9.74 -9.24 -7.10
C TYR A 300 -10.32 -8.61 -5.85
N SER A 301 -11.63 -8.74 -5.64
CA SER A 301 -12.31 -8.11 -4.51
C SER A 301 -13.38 -9.03 -3.89
N VAL A 302 -13.82 -8.67 -2.67
CA VAL A 302 -14.89 -9.39 -1.96
C VAL A 302 -16.22 -9.19 -2.66
N VAL A 303 -16.62 -7.93 -2.89
CA VAL A 303 -17.86 -7.59 -3.61
C VAL A 303 -17.54 -6.79 -4.86
N SER A 304 -18.47 -6.79 -5.83
CA SER A 304 -18.34 -6.05 -7.08
C SER A 304 -18.20 -4.53 -6.84
N GLY A 305 -17.67 -3.81 -7.84
CA GLY A 305 -17.50 -2.36 -7.81
C GLY A 305 -16.05 -1.89 -7.68
N PHE A 306 -15.10 -2.78 -7.33
CA PHE A 306 -13.68 -2.43 -7.36
C PHE A 306 -13.19 -2.29 -8.81
N SER A 307 -12.45 -1.21 -9.08
CA SER A 307 -11.79 -0.98 -10.36
C SER A 307 -10.35 -0.52 -10.16
N TYR A 308 -9.57 -0.56 -11.21
CA TYR A 308 -8.19 -0.07 -11.21
C TYR A 308 -7.87 0.64 -12.50
N THR A 309 -6.98 1.63 -12.43
CA THR A 309 -6.46 2.35 -13.59
C THR A 309 -5.01 1.95 -13.83
N HIS A 310 -4.66 1.70 -15.08
CA HIS A 310 -3.27 1.44 -15.46
C HIS A 310 -2.87 2.31 -16.67
N ASN A 311 -1.62 2.74 -16.68
CA ASN A 311 -1.00 3.36 -17.84
C ASN A 311 0.13 2.44 -18.33
N LYS A 312 -0.10 1.88 -19.51
CA LYS A 312 0.81 0.95 -20.16
C LYS A 312 0.90 1.30 -21.65
N ASN A 313 2.11 1.42 -22.19
CA ASN A 313 2.32 1.82 -23.58
C ASN A 313 1.60 3.13 -23.96
N LYS A 314 1.56 4.10 -23.03
CA LYS A 314 0.86 5.39 -23.18
C LYS A 314 -0.67 5.28 -23.32
N ILE A 315 -1.23 4.12 -23.03
CA ILE A 315 -2.68 3.92 -22.94
C ILE A 315 -3.06 3.96 -21.45
N ASN A 316 -3.86 4.95 -21.08
CA ASN A 316 -4.37 5.13 -19.75
C ASN A 316 -5.82 4.61 -19.72
N GLN A 317 -6.04 3.51 -19.01
CA GLN A 317 -7.30 2.78 -19.03
C GLN A 317 -7.76 2.38 -17.62
N ASN A 318 -9.04 2.57 -17.32
CA ASN A 318 -9.71 2.00 -16.17
C ASN A 318 -10.34 0.64 -16.53
N THR A 319 -10.27 -0.31 -15.60
CA THR A 319 -10.79 -1.68 -15.76
C THR A 319 -11.46 -2.13 -14.46
N ASN A 320 -12.62 -2.75 -14.57
CA ASN A 320 -13.29 -3.36 -13.43
C ASN A 320 -12.60 -4.67 -13.03
N SER A 321 -12.44 -4.87 -11.74
CA SER A 321 -11.96 -6.12 -11.16
C SER A 321 -13.07 -7.18 -11.14
N ASN A 322 -12.68 -8.44 -11.18
CA ASN A 322 -13.55 -9.55 -10.78
C ASN A 322 -13.73 -9.56 -9.24
N SER A 323 -14.80 -10.18 -8.78
CA SER A 323 -15.15 -10.29 -7.36
C SER A 323 -15.74 -11.66 -7.04
N VAL A 324 -15.83 -11.98 -5.73
CA VAL A 324 -16.51 -13.20 -5.27
C VAL A 324 -18.03 -13.04 -5.33
N TYR A 325 -18.54 -11.85 -4.96
CA TYR A 325 -19.97 -11.53 -4.87
C TYR A 325 -20.34 -10.36 -5.77
#